data_c881f4adc390564ab215458401f431e8
#
_entry.id   c881f4adc390564ab215458401f431e8
#
_cell.length_a   1.000
_cell.length_b   1.000
_cell.length_c   1.000
_cell.angle_alpha   90.00
_cell.angle_beta   90.00
_cell.angle_gamma   90.00
#
_symmetry.space_group_name_H-M   'P 1'
#
loop_
_entity.id
_entity.type
_entity.pdbx_description
1 polymer ?
#
loop_
_entity_poly.entity_id
_entity_poly.type
_entity_poly.pdbx_seq_one_letter_code
_entity_poly.pdbx_strand_id
1 'polypeptide(L)'
;MAARPSAKEVIELVDVEELRRAPIAILGGGAVGKTCGADCALAGQEVRICDLDPFFDNALGTVMRTGITLQDKAPGTQTKYGFRRMGKGEFAMATNSVAEAVKGAKLIVVGIPSIAHEIFFRELIPALEDGQIVHIIPDNYGSLKLRKMMREMGCTKKVIIGGWSSAPYGTRVDTEGGVAKPTCSLVYRAITLRGAALPAKDTEDFVESSKALGCFDAITEGDGAVCGDTVMDIGFSPM
;
A
#
# COMPACT_ATOMS: atom_id res chain seq x y z
N MET A 1 -36.54 30.03 -5.69
CA MET A 1 -35.46 29.50 -4.83
C MET A 1 -35.84 28.07 -4.47
N ALA A 2 -35.26 27.10 -5.15
CA ALA A 2 -35.45 25.69 -4.85
C ALA A 2 -34.46 25.28 -3.80
N ALA A 3 -34.94 24.71 -2.68
CA ALA A 3 -34.14 24.19 -1.62
C ALA A 3 -33.28 23.03 -2.13
N ARG A 4 -31.96 23.06 -1.91
CA ARG A 4 -31.10 21.93 -2.13
C ARG A 4 -31.50 20.79 -1.18
N PRO A 5 -31.67 19.56 -1.65
CA PRO A 5 -31.88 18.44 -0.74
C PRO A 5 -30.58 18.20 0.05
N SER A 6 -30.66 18.29 1.36
CA SER A 6 -29.64 17.80 2.28
C SER A 6 -29.78 16.28 2.39
N ALA A 7 -29.23 15.56 1.46
CA ALA A 7 -28.95 14.16 1.67
C ALA A 7 -27.54 14.08 2.33
N LYS A 8 -27.51 14.05 3.64
CA LYS A 8 -26.45 13.34 4.35
C LYS A 8 -26.68 11.86 4.04
N GLU A 9 -26.12 11.36 2.94
CA GLU A 9 -25.80 9.95 2.87
C GLU A 9 -24.92 9.68 4.10
N VAL A 10 -25.38 8.80 4.96
CA VAL A 10 -24.56 8.26 6.05
C VAL A 10 -23.42 7.55 5.33
N ILE A 11 -22.26 8.20 5.27
CA ILE A 11 -21.02 7.56 4.86
C ILE A 11 -20.82 6.48 5.91
N GLU A 12 -20.89 5.21 5.52
CA GLU A 12 -20.45 4.12 6.39
C GLU A 12 -18.98 4.38 6.66
N LEU A 13 -18.69 4.80 7.90
CA LEU A 13 -17.32 5.02 8.35
C LEU A 13 -16.54 3.71 8.14
N VAL A 14 -15.35 3.82 7.56
CA VAL A 14 -14.45 2.69 7.39
C VAL A 14 -14.19 2.02 8.73
N ASP A 15 -14.58 0.75 8.85
CA ASP A 15 -14.31 -0.03 10.06
C ASP A 15 -12.85 -0.52 10.05
N VAL A 16 -11.99 0.21 10.74
CA VAL A 16 -10.55 -0.07 10.84
C VAL A 16 -10.28 -1.45 11.42
N GLU A 17 -11.10 -1.91 12.38
CA GLU A 17 -10.92 -3.22 13.00
C GLU A 17 -11.33 -4.38 12.06
N GLU A 18 -12.35 -4.18 11.24
CA GLU A 18 -12.68 -5.13 10.17
C GLU A 18 -11.55 -5.19 9.14
N LEU A 19 -11.05 -4.05 8.71
CA LEU A 19 -9.94 -3.96 7.74
C LEU A 19 -8.67 -4.64 8.27
N ARG A 20 -8.35 -4.52 9.56
CA ARG A 20 -7.18 -5.16 10.18
C ARG A 20 -7.23 -6.68 10.17
N ARG A 21 -8.43 -7.27 10.21
CA ARG A 21 -8.61 -8.73 10.20
C ARG A 21 -8.61 -9.33 8.81
N ALA A 22 -8.85 -8.51 7.79
CA ALA A 22 -8.85 -8.98 6.42
C ALA A 22 -7.41 -9.15 5.88
N PRO A 23 -7.21 -10.04 4.90
CA PRO A 23 -5.94 -10.15 4.21
C PRO A 23 -5.55 -8.82 3.55
N ILE A 24 -4.24 -8.54 3.54
CA ILE A 24 -3.64 -7.40 2.83
C ILE A 24 -2.92 -7.93 1.60
N ALA A 25 -3.20 -7.34 0.44
CA ALA A 25 -2.45 -7.61 -0.78
C ALA A 25 -1.37 -6.54 -0.99
N ILE A 26 -0.15 -6.96 -1.19
CA ILE A 26 0.99 -6.10 -1.54
C ILE A 26 1.36 -6.37 -2.99
N LEU A 27 1.25 -5.37 -3.85
CA LEU A 27 1.66 -5.44 -5.24
C LEU A 27 3.03 -4.75 -5.41
N GLY A 28 4.02 -5.53 -5.77
CA GLY A 28 5.42 -5.15 -5.95
C GLY A 28 6.36 -5.85 -4.96
N GLY A 29 7.27 -6.63 -5.49
CA GLY A 29 8.35 -7.33 -4.76
C GLY A 29 9.63 -6.51 -4.58
N GLY A 30 9.56 -5.19 -4.79
CA GLY A 30 10.66 -4.27 -4.57
C GLY A 30 10.85 -3.90 -3.10
N ALA A 31 11.76 -2.95 -2.83
CA ALA A 31 12.11 -2.55 -1.47
C ALA A 31 10.89 -2.06 -0.68
N VAL A 32 10.05 -1.19 -1.27
CA VAL A 32 8.86 -0.64 -0.60
C VAL A 32 7.85 -1.75 -0.29
N GLY A 33 7.47 -2.54 -1.31
CA GLY A 33 6.47 -3.61 -1.11
C GLY A 33 6.92 -4.66 -0.11
N LYS A 34 8.17 -5.14 -0.19
CA LYS A 34 8.73 -6.08 0.79
C LYS A 34 8.73 -5.52 2.21
N THR A 35 9.12 -4.25 2.37
CA THR A 35 9.16 -3.62 3.69
C THR A 35 7.77 -3.42 4.26
N CYS A 36 6.82 -2.87 3.48
CA CYS A 36 5.42 -2.72 3.90
C CYS A 36 4.81 -4.08 4.28
N GLY A 37 4.99 -5.09 3.41
CA GLY A 37 4.47 -6.42 3.67
C GLY A 37 5.05 -7.07 4.92
N ALA A 38 6.36 -7.00 5.10
CA ALA A 38 7.01 -7.57 6.28
C ALA A 38 6.59 -6.86 7.58
N ASP A 39 6.43 -5.54 7.55
CA ASP A 39 5.99 -4.80 8.73
C ASP A 39 4.52 -5.12 9.07
N CYS A 40 3.64 -5.22 8.08
CA CYS A 40 2.27 -5.68 8.28
C CYS A 40 2.22 -7.12 8.84
N ALA A 41 3.05 -8.03 8.33
CA ALA A 41 3.14 -9.40 8.82
C ALA A 41 3.64 -9.45 10.27
N LEU A 42 4.65 -8.65 10.62
CA LEU A 42 5.14 -8.50 11.99
C LEU A 42 4.10 -7.85 12.93
N ALA A 43 3.14 -7.11 12.37
CA ALA A 43 1.97 -6.62 13.10
C ALA A 43 0.88 -7.69 13.31
N GLY A 44 1.10 -8.90 12.82
CA GLY A 44 0.16 -10.02 12.95
C GLY A 44 -0.92 -10.08 11.85
N GLN A 45 -0.74 -9.35 10.76
CA GLN A 45 -1.70 -9.32 9.66
C GLN A 45 -1.41 -10.43 8.64
N GLU A 46 -2.44 -10.98 8.01
CA GLU A 46 -2.31 -11.89 6.88
C GLU A 46 -1.86 -11.09 5.64
N VAL A 47 -0.67 -11.37 5.15
CA VAL A 47 -0.08 -10.64 4.01
C VAL A 47 0.11 -11.57 2.83
N ARG A 48 -0.34 -11.13 1.67
CA ARG A 48 -0.12 -11.74 0.36
C ARG A 48 0.69 -10.77 -0.49
N ILE A 49 1.83 -11.22 -1.01
CA ILE A 49 2.71 -10.38 -1.84
C ILE A 49 2.76 -10.90 -3.26
N CYS A 50 2.73 -9.97 -4.22
CA CYS A 50 2.76 -10.29 -5.65
C CYS A 50 3.82 -9.47 -6.38
N ASP A 51 4.53 -10.12 -7.29
CA ASP A 51 5.26 -9.46 -8.36
C ASP A 51 5.01 -10.21 -9.67
N LEU A 52 5.13 -9.52 -10.80
CA LEU A 52 4.83 -10.10 -12.10
C LEU A 52 6.07 -10.75 -12.73
N ASP A 53 5.85 -11.73 -13.60
CA ASP A 53 6.89 -12.23 -14.48
C ASP A 53 7.39 -11.10 -15.41
N PRO A 54 8.69 -11.06 -15.70
CA PRO A 54 9.77 -12.01 -15.36
C PRO A 54 10.47 -11.72 -14.03
N PHE A 55 9.94 -10.82 -13.19
CA PHE A 55 10.63 -10.36 -11.98
C PHE A 55 10.36 -11.24 -10.76
N PHE A 56 9.29 -12.02 -10.77
CA PHE A 56 8.82 -12.79 -9.61
C PHE A 56 9.92 -13.66 -8.98
N ASP A 57 10.60 -14.48 -9.77
CA ASP A 57 11.61 -15.41 -9.23
C ASP A 57 12.77 -14.67 -8.55
N ASN A 58 13.25 -13.59 -9.15
CA ASN A 58 14.34 -12.79 -8.60
C ASN A 58 13.90 -11.95 -7.39
N ALA A 59 12.66 -11.48 -7.38
CA ALA A 59 12.15 -10.63 -6.32
C ALA A 59 11.59 -11.46 -5.14
N LEU A 60 10.79 -12.47 -5.42
CA LEU A 60 9.97 -13.17 -4.43
C LEU A 60 10.18 -14.68 -4.36
N GLY A 61 10.94 -15.30 -5.25
CA GLY A 61 11.05 -16.75 -5.35
C GLY A 61 11.48 -17.50 -4.06
N THR A 62 12.11 -16.82 -3.11
CA THR A 62 12.49 -17.39 -1.82
C THR A 62 11.56 -16.99 -0.67
N VAL A 63 10.65 -16.00 -0.89
CA VAL A 63 9.86 -15.37 0.19
C VAL A 63 9.00 -16.38 0.95
N MET A 64 8.32 -17.28 0.25
CA MET A 64 7.48 -18.30 0.90
C MET A 64 8.26 -19.25 1.83
N ARG A 65 9.54 -19.46 1.55
CA ARG A 65 10.40 -20.34 2.37
C ARG A 65 11.08 -19.61 3.51
N THR A 66 11.39 -18.32 3.30
CA THR A 66 12.28 -17.58 4.20
C THR A 66 11.62 -16.40 4.88
N GLY A 67 10.46 -15.90 4.37
CA GLY A 67 9.91 -14.60 4.78
C GLY A 67 10.83 -13.44 4.41
N ILE A 68 10.54 -12.26 4.90
CA ILE A 68 11.36 -11.05 4.72
C ILE A 68 11.84 -10.57 6.09
N THR A 69 13.15 -10.41 6.24
CA THR A 69 13.75 -9.84 7.45
C THR A 69 13.88 -8.33 7.30
N LEU A 70 13.28 -7.59 8.25
CA LEU A 70 13.52 -6.17 8.42
C LEU A 70 14.66 -5.94 9.40
N GLN A 71 15.61 -5.10 9.00
CA GLN A 71 16.71 -4.67 9.85
C GLN A 71 16.90 -3.14 9.76
N ASP A 72 17.34 -2.55 10.85
CA ASP A 72 17.66 -1.12 10.92
C ASP A 72 19.16 -0.91 10.68
N LYS A 73 19.52 -0.16 9.64
CA LYS A 73 20.92 0.21 9.36
C LYS A 73 21.31 1.55 9.97
N ALA A 74 20.38 2.29 10.50
CA ALA A 74 20.63 3.59 11.11
C ALA A 74 20.11 3.58 12.56
N PRO A 75 20.88 3.10 13.54
CA PRO A 75 20.52 3.19 14.94
C PRO A 75 20.27 4.65 15.30
N GLY A 76 19.09 4.98 15.81
CA GLY A 76 18.69 6.34 16.14
C GLY A 76 17.68 6.99 15.19
N THR A 77 17.37 6.41 14.03
CA THR A 77 16.19 6.79 13.24
C THR A 77 14.89 6.40 13.93
N GLN A 78 15.03 5.93 15.12
CA GLN A 78 13.98 5.56 16.02
C GLN A 78 13.23 6.82 16.45
N THR A 79 11.99 6.95 15.94
CA THR A 79 11.13 8.06 16.34
C THR A 79 10.66 7.92 17.78
N LYS A 80 10.30 9.05 18.41
CA LYS A 80 9.67 9.06 19.73
C LYS A 80 8.38 8.24 19.79
N TYR A 81 7.74 8.00 18.65
CA TYR A 81 6.51 7.21 18.52
C TYR A 81 6.76 5.69 18.53
N GLY A 82 7.98 5.30 18.80
CA GLY A 82 8.30 3.98 19.33
C GLY A 82 8.22 2.81 18.38
N PHE A 83 7.61 3.02 17.21
CA PHE A 83 7.22 1.88 16.42
C PHE A 83 8.38 1.21 15.73
N ARG A 84 8.58 -0.07 16.03
CA ARG A 84 9.78 -0.79 15.63
C ARG A 84 9.60 -2.27 15.60
N ARG A 85 8.96 -2.74 14.56
CA ARG A 85 9.01 -4.14 14.28
C ARG A 85 10.24 -4.43 13.43
N MET A 86 11.23 -5.07 14.05
CA MET A 86 12.38 -5.64 13.37
C MET A 86 12.28 -7.15 13.49
N GLY A 87 12.87 -7.86 12.56
CA GLY A 87 12.83 -9.29 12.53
C GLY A 87 12.22 -9.83 11.24
N LYS A 88 11.79 -11.06 11.28
CA LYS A 88 11.31 -11.79 10.12
C LYS A 88 9.79 -11.76 10.04
N GLY A 89 9.26 -11.05 9.02
CA GLY A 89 7.85 -11.12 8.65
C GLY A 89 7.60 -12.30 7.71
N GLU A 90 6.62 -13.12 8.04
CA GLU A 90 6.21 -14.26 7.22
C GLU A 90 4.94 -13.94 6.44
N PHE A 91 4.89 -14.35 5.17
CA PHE A 91 3.76 -14.09 4.30
C PHE A 91 2.88 -15.32 4.16
N ALA A 92 1.57 -15.12 4.12
CA ALA A 92 0.61 -16.18 3.82
C ALA A 92 0.74 -16.66 2.37
N MET A 93 1.13 -15.76 1.45
CA MET A 93 1.29 -16.06 0.03
C MET A 93 2.35 -15.16 -0.61
N ALA A 94 3.15 -15.75 -1.52
CA ALA A 94 3.89 -15.02 -2.53
C ALA A 94 3.52 -15.62 -3.90
N THR A 95 3.06 -14.79 -4.84
CA THR A 95 2.51 -15.23 -6.12
C THR A 95 2.88 -14.26 -7.25
N ASN A 96 2.87 -14.76 -8.50
CA ASN A 96 2.97 -13.93 -9.71
C ASN A 96 1.59 -13.54 -10.28
N SER A 97 0.51 -13.93 -9.60
CA SER A 97 -0.86 -13.62 -9.99
C SER A 97 -1.45 -12.50 -9.13
N VAL A 98 -1.70 -11.34 -9.73
CA VAL A 98 -2.39 -10.23 -9.04
C VAL A 98 -3.77 -10.67 -8.56
N ALA A 99 -4.49 -11.45 -9.37
CA ALA A 99 -5.84 -11.92 -9.03
C ALA A 99 -5.83 -12.80 -7.77
N GLU A 100 -4.85 -13.69 -7.61
CA GLU A 100 -4.73 -14.50 -6.40
C GLU A 100 -4.40 -13.65 -5.17
N ALA A 101 -3.48 -12.69 -5.32
CA ALA A 101 -3.09 -11.84 -4.21
C ALA A 101 -4.25 -10.99 -3.68
N VAL A 102 -5.06 -10.38 -4.57
CA VAL A 102 -6.12 -9.43 -4.20
C VAL A 102 -7.45 -10.07 -3.83
N LYS A 103 -7.65 -11.34 -4.14
CA LYS A 103 -8.91 -12.05 -3.87
C LYS A 103 -9.29 -12.01 -2.40
N GLY A 104 -10.42 -11.36 -2.08
CA GLY A 104 -10.91 -11.20 -0.70
C GLY A 104 -10.06 -10.29 0.19
N ALA A 105 -8.97 -9.70 -0.32
CA ALA A 105 -8.24 -8.67 0.40
C ALA A 105 -9.08 -7.39 0.47
N LYS A 106 -9.10 -6.72 1.62
CA LYS A 106 -9.77 -5.41 1.76
C LYS A 106 -8.84 -4.26 1.45
N LEU A 107 -7.58 -4.39 1.80
CA LEU A 107 -6.54 -3.39 1.56
C LEU A 107 -5.54 -3.90 0.52
N ILE A 108 -5.29 -3.09 -0.49
CA ILE A 108 -4.33 -3.37 -1.56
C ILE A 108 -3.28 -2.26 -1.54
N VAL A 109 -2.05 -2.61 -1.25
CA VAL A 109 -0.90 -1.69 -1.26
C VAL A 109 -0.13 -1.87 -2.56
N VAL A 110 0.00 -0.80 -3.34
CA VAL A 110 0.74 -0.77 -4.60
C VAL A 110 2.07 -0.07 -4.36
N GLY A 111 3.14 -0.86 -4.21
CA GLY A 111 4.50 -0.38 -3.91
C GLY A 111 5.48 -0.62 -5.08
N ILE A 112 5.12 -0.14 -6.27
CA ILE A 112 5.87 -0.35 -7.51
C ILE A 112 6.33 0.98 -8.14
N PRO A 113 7.39 0.99 -8.95
CA PRO A 113 7.76 2.16 -9.74
C PRO A 113 6.65 2.58 -10.70
N SER A 114 6.47 3.88 -10.91
CA SER A 114 5.40 4.42 -11.77
C SER A 114 5.44 3.92 -13.22
N ILE A 115 6.61 3.54 -13.73
CA ILE A 115 6.76 2.91 -15.04
C ILE A 115 6.06 1.53 -15.12
N ALA A 116 5.91 0.84 -13.99
CA ALA A 116 5.24 -0.45 -13.92
C ALA A 116 3.72 -0.35 -13.64
N HIS A 117 3.20 0.83 -13.32
CA HIS A 117 1.79 1.02 -12.99
C HIS A 117 0.85 0.41 -14.04
N GLU A 118 1.13 0.64 -15.33
CA GLU A 118 0.21 0.19 -16.38
C GLU A 118 0.09 -1.33 -16.44
N ILE A 119 1.21 -2.03 -16.34
CA ILE A 119 1.24 -3.50 -16.42
C ILE A 119 0.48 -4.08 -15.24
N PHE A 120 0.77 -3.62 -14.01
CA PHE A 120 0.06 -4.08 -12.82
C PHE A 120 -1.42 -3.71 -12.83
N PHE A 121 -1.79 -2.52 -13.29
CA PHE A 121 -3.19 -2.08 -13.30
C PHE A 121 -4.02 -2.86 -14.33
N ARG A 122 -3.44 -3.31 -15.44
CA ARG A 122 -4.13 -4.20 -16.38
C ARG A 122 -4.53 -5.54 -15.75
N GLU A 123 -3.69 -6.07 -14.86
CA GLU A 123 -3.98 -7.30 -14.11
C GLU A 123 -4.89 -7.03 -12.90
N LEU A 124 -4.74 -5.88 -12.24
CA LEU A 124 -5.51 -5.53 -11.05
C LEU A 124 -6.98 -5.24 -11.38
N ILE A 125 -7.25 -4.43 -12.41
CA ILE A 125 -8.60 -3.93 -12.70
C ILE A 125 -9.63 -5.05 -12.86
N PRO A 126 -9.40 -6.12 -13.64
CA PRO A 126 -10.36 -7.21 -13.76
C PRO A 126 -10.52 -8.04 -12.46
N ALA A 127 -9.53 -7.99 -11.57
CA ALA A 127 -9.53 -8.72 -10.30
C ALA A 127 -10.09 -7.92 -9.12
N LEU A 128 -10.40 -6.64 -9.29
CA LEU A 128 -10.96 -5.80 -8.23
C LEU A 128 -12.33 -6.31 -7.76
N GLU A 129 -12.57 -6.22 -6.46
CA GLU A 129 -13.84 -6.51 -5.80
C GLU A 129 -14.43 -5.25 -5.18
N ASP A 130 -15.76 -5.20 -5.03
CA ASP A 130 -16.42 -4.07 -4.39
C ASP A 130 -15.98 -3.93 -2.93
N GLY A 131 -15.76 -2.71 -2.49
CA GLY A 131 -15.34 -2.37 -1.12
C GLY A 131 -13.83 -2.46 -0.86
N GLN A 132 -13.02 -2.79 -1.87
CA GLN A 132 -11.57 -2.75 -1.72
C GLN A 132 -11.04 -1.31 -1.69
N ILE A 133 -9.95 -1.11 -0.95
CA ILE A 133 -9.25 0.18 -0.85
C ILE A 133 -7.82 0.01 -1.37
N VAL A 134 -7.47 0.80 -2.38
CA VAL A 134 -6.17 0.74 -3.06
C VAL A 134 -5.29 1.90 -2.61
N HIS A 135 -4.18 1.59 -1.94
CA HIS A 135 -3.15 2.52 -1.48
C HIS A 135 -1.95 2.49 -2.42
N ILE A 136 -1.73 3.56 -3.19
CA ILE A 136 -0.58 3.68 -4.09
C ILE A 136 0.55 4.45 -3.40
N ILE A 137 1.74 3.86 -3.34
CA ILE A 137 2.85 4.33 -2.50
C ILE A 137 4.18 4.34 -3.28
N PRO A 138 4.77 5.50 -3.57
CA PRO A 138 4.12 6.81 -3.66
C PRO A 138 3.15 6.89 -4.84
N ASP A 139 2.21 7.85 -4.82
CA ASP A 139 1.17 7.93 -5.84
C ASP A 139 1.72 8.23 -7.24
N ASN A 140 2.56 9.24 -7.37
CA ASN A 140 3.12 9.67 -8.66
C ASN A 140 2.09 9.68 -9.80
N TYR A 141 0.88 10.18 -9.51
CA TYR A 141 -0.30 10.17 -10.39
C TYR A 141 -0.82 8.76 -10.74
N GLY A 142 -0.44 7.73 -9.98
CA GLY A 142 -0.92 6.36 -10.17
C GLY A 142 -2.43 6.24 -9.96
N SER A 143 -2.99 6.95 -9.00
CA SER A 143 -4.43 7.02 -8.73
C SER A 143 -5.22 7.56 -9.93
N LEU A 144 -4.74 8.62 -10.57
CA LEU A 144 -5.31 9.16 -11.81
C LEU A 144 -5.23 8.13 -12.96
N LYS A 145 -4.06 7.50 -13.11
CA LYS A 145 -3.84 6.47 -14.13
C LYS A 145 -4.78 5.29 -13.92
N LEU A 146 -4.88 4.78 -12.70
CA LEU A 146 -5.76 3.65 -12.37
C LEU A 146 -7.24 3.98 -12.65
N ARG A 147 -7.74 5.14 -12.20
CA ARG A 147 -9.12 5.57 -12.50
C ARG A 147 -9.39 5.73 -13.99
N LYS A 148 -8.43 6.29 -14.74
CA LYS A 148 -8.54 6.40 -16.19
C LYS A 148 -8.66 5.02 -16.83
N MET A 149 -7.77 4.10 -16.48
CA MET A 149 -7.76 2.74 -17.02
C MET A 149 -9.03 1.97 -16.65
N MET A 150 -9.52 2.07 -15.41
CA MET A 150 -10.80 1.47 -15.00
C MET A 150 -11.95 1.91 -15.90
N ARG A 151 -12.04 3.22 -16.19
CA ARG A 151 -13.07 3.76 -17.11
C ARG A 151 -12.91 3.21 -18.52
N GLU A 152 -11.69 3.17 -19.04
CA GLU A 152 -11.39 2.68 -20.38
C GLU A 152 -11.66 1.18 -20.54
N MET A 153 -11.45 0.41 -19.47
CA MET A 153 -11.73 -1.04 -19.41
C MET A 153 -13.16 -1.36 -18.99
N GLY A 154 -14.02 -0.36 -18.77
CA GLY A 154 -15.42 -0.57 -18.39
C GLY A 154 -15.62 -1.16 -16.99
N CYS A 155 -14.65 -1.00 -16.09
CA CYS A 155 -14.74 -1.48 -14.71
C CYS A 155 -15.72 -0.62 -13.90
N THR A 156 -16.75 -1.26 -13.34
CA THR A 156 -17.80 -0.61 -12.54
C THR A 156 -17.68 -0.88 -11.05
N LYS A 157 -16.59 -1.50 -10.62
CA LYS A 157 -16.37 -1.84 -9.21
C LYS A 157 -16.30 -0.60 -8.33
N LYS A 158 -16.95 -0.69 -7.17
CA LYS A 158 -16.99 0.36 -6.16
C LYS A 158 -15.79 0.20 -5.22
N VAL A 159 -14.72 0.90 -5.51
CA VAL A 159 -13.46 0.85 -4.76
C VAL A 159 -13.01 2.27 -4.40
N ILE A 160 -12.37 2.40 -3.25
CA ILE A 160 -11.64 3.62 -2.89
C ILE A 160 -10.24 3.50 -3.50
N ILE A 161 -9.81 4.53 -4.24
CA ILE A 161 -8.45 4.59 -4.78
C ILE A 161 -7.83 5.90 -4.34
N GLY A 162 -6.69 5.78 -3.69
CA GLY A 162 -5.91 6.95 -3.31
C GLY A 162 -4.43 6.65 -3.31
N GLY A 163 -3.66 7.67 -3.06
CA GLY A 163 -2.21 7.57 -3.00
C GLY A 163 -1.62 8.42 -1.89
N TRP A 164 -0.36 8.19 -1.64
CA TRP A 164 0.43 8.86 -0.63
C TRP A 164 1.54 9.67 -1.28
N SER A 165 1.87 10.81 -0.68
CA SER A 165 2.91 11.72 -1.18
C SER A 165 4.30 11.09 -1.20
N SER A 166 4.55 10.07 -0.38
CA SER A 166 5.79 9.31 -0.33
C SER A 166 5.56 7.91 0.23
N ALA A 167 6.62 7.11 0.33
CA ALA A 167 6.57 5.83 1.04
C ALA A 167 6.75 6.04 2.56
N PRO A 168 6.19 5.15 3.40
CA PRO A 168 6.38 5.23 4.86
C PRO A 168 7.82 4.95 5.30
N TYR A 169 8.68 4.53 4.40
CA TYR A 169 10.09 4.20 4.69
C TYR A 169 11.04 4.65 3.60
N GLY A 170 12.26 5.09 4.00
CA GLY A 170 13.45 4.92 3.17
C GLY A 170 14.01 3.52 3.41
N THR A 171 13.98 2.69 2.40
CA THR A 171 14.35 1.27 2.51
C THR A 171 15.14 0.78 1.31
N ARG A 172 15.95 -0.26 1.52
CA ARG A 172 16.70 -0.94 0.47
C ARG A 172 16.58 -2.45 0.65
N VAL A 173 16.45 -3.17 -0.46
CA VAL A 173 16.63 -4.62 -0.49
C VAL A 173 18.13 -4.90 -0.56
N ASP A 174 18.62 -5.77 0.30
CA ASP A 174 19.97 -6.26 0.20
C ASP A 174 20.11 -7.19 -1.01
N THR A 175 21.23 -7.13 -1.72
CA THR A 175 21.49 -7.95 -2.91
C THR A 175 22.81 -8.68 -2.78
N GLU A 176 22.91 -9.84 -3.42
CA GLU A 176 24.12 -10.60 -3.57
C GLU A 176 24.20 -11.19 -4.97
N GLY A 177 25.26 -10.88 -5.68
CA GLY A 177 25.42 -11.30 -7.07
C GLY A 177 24.28 -10.81 -7.99
N GLY A 178 23.67 -9.66 -7.67
CA GLY A 178 22.54 -9.11 -8.43
C GLY A 178 21.17 -9.71 -8.08
N VAL A 179 21.12 -10.70 -7.19
CA VAL A 179 19.89 -11.33 -6.73
C VAL A 179 19.41 -10.66 -5.44
N ALA A 180 18.12 -10.35 -5.35
CA ALA A 180 17.53 -9.78 -4.16
C ALA A 180 17.52 -10.78 -3.00
N LYS A 181 18.07 -10.39 -1.84
CA LYS A 181 17.98 -11.17 -0.60
C LYS A 181 16.62 -10.99 0.07
N PRO A 182 16.19 -11.93 0.91
CA PRO A 182 14.99 -11.78 1.73
C PRO A 182 15.25 -10.87 2.94
N THR A 183 15.93 -9.75 2.72
CA THR A 183 16.29 -8.77 3.75
C THR A 183 16.11 -7.36 3.25
N CYS A 184 15.37 -6.57 4.01
CA CYS A 184 15.21 -5.15 3.77
C CYS A 184 15.83 -4.34 4.89
N SER A 185 16.65 -3.38 4.50
CA SER A 185 17.32 -2.46 5.42
C SER A 185 16.60 -1.13 5.42
N LEU A 186 16.13 -0.72 6.61
CA LEU A 186 15.49 0.57 6.80
C LEU A 186 16.54 1.65 7.05
N VAL A 187 16.39 2.77 6.37
CA VAL A 187 17.23 3.96 6.51
C VAL A 187 16.52 5.02 7.35
N TYR A 188 15.23 5.20 7.12
CA TYR A 188 14.37 6.08 7.93
C TYR A 188 12.91 5.61 7.89
N ARG A 189 12.11 6.08 8.86
CA ARG A 189 10.65 5.99 8.86
C ARG A 189 10.05 7.38 8.74
N ALA A 190 9.04 7.54 7.90
CA ALA A 190 8.22 8.73 7.88
C ALA A 190 7.37 8.79 9.16
N ILE A 191 7.15 10.00 9.66
CA ILE A 191 6.24 10.28 10.79
C ILE A 191 5.04 11.09 10.34
N THR A 192 5.06 11.59 9.11
CA THR A 192 3.96 12.32 8.49
C THR A 192 3.93 12.00 7.00
N LEU A 193 2.76 11.69 6.50
CA LEU A 193 2.49 11.54 5.07
C LEU A 193 1.14 12.17 4.74
N ARG A 194 1.08 12.80 3.57
CA ARG A 194 -0.16 13.34 3.03
C ARG A 194 -0.75 12.31 2.06
N GLY A 195 -2.03 11.97 2.27
CA GLY A 195 -2.78 11.06 1.43
C GLY A 195 -4.01 11.72 0.84
N ALA A 196 -4.42 11.32 -0.36
CA ALA A 196 -5.66 11.77 -0.96
C ALA A 196 -6.24 10.68 -1.87
N ALA A 197 -7.56 10.71 -2.04
CA ALA A 197 -8.30 9.79 -2.90
C ALA A 197 -8.85 10.47 -4.16
N LEU A 198 -9.20 9.65 -5.12
CA LEU A 198 -9.92 10.06 -6.32
C LEU A 198 -11.21 9.22 -6.46
N PRO A 199 -12.41 9.81 -6.34
CA PRO A 199 -12.67 11.25 -6.16
C PRO A 199 -12.27 11.76 -4.75
N ALA A 200 -12.03 13.08 -4.64
CA ALA A 200 -11.54 13.71 -3.42
C ALA A 200 -12.47 13.53 -2.19
N LYS A 201 -13.77 13.33 -2.43
CA LYS A 201 -14.75 13.06 -1.36
C LYS A 201 -14.45 11.79 -0.54
N ASP A 202 -13.69 10.86 -1.10
CA ASP A 202 -13.31 9.59 -0.47
C ASP A 202 -11.98 9.71 0.32
N THR A 203 -11.40 10.93 0.43
CA THR A 203 -10.08 11.14 1.03
C THR A 203 -10.06 10.84 2.51
N GLU A 204 -11.09 11.23 3.27
CA GLU A 204 -11.16 10.98 4.71
C GLU A 204 -11.18 9.46 4.99
N ASP A 205 -12.04 8.72 4.30
CA ASP A 205 -12.13 7.26 4.41
C ASP A 205 -10.84 6.57 3.98
N PHE A 206 -10.21 7.06 2.90
CA PHE A 206 -8.93 6.57 2.45
C PHE A 206 -7.83 6.74 3.50
N VAL A 207 -7.72 7.93 4.08
CA VAL A 207 -6.70 8.22 5.11
C VAL A 207 -7.00 7.45 6.38
N GLU A 208 -8.26 7.35 6.81
CA GLU A 208 -8.68 6.58 7.98
C GLU A 208 -8.34 5.10 7.82
N SER A 209 -8.54 4.52 6.63
CA SER A 209 -8.21 3.12 6.35
C SER A 209 -6.72 2.78 6.54
N SER A 210 -5.83 3.77 6.46
CA SER A 210 -4.40 3.58 6.69
C SER A 210 -4.07 3.15 8.13
N LYS A 211 -4.93 3.44 9.09
CA LYS A 211 -4.81 2.96 10.47
C LYS A 211 -4.90 1.44 10.59
N ALA A 212 -5.47 0.79 9.59
CA ALA A 212 -5.51 -0.66 9.50
C ALA A 212 -4.25 -1.29 8.92
N LEU A 213 -3.33 -0.49 8.36
CA LEU A 213 -2.07 -0.97 7.80
C LEU A 213 -0.95 -0.89 8.83
N GLY A 214 -0.40 -2.02 9.28
CA GLY A 214 0.72 -2.04 10.23
C GLY A 214 1.91 -1.22 9.77
N CYS A 215 2.17 -1.15 8.48
CA CYS A 215 3.24 -0.34 7.90
C CYS A 215 3.03 1.18 8.04
N PHE A 216 1.85 1.63 8.45
CA PHE A 216 1.52 3.04 8.72
C PHE A 216 1.47 3.39 10.22
N ASP A 217 1.63 2.43 11.14
CA ASP A 217 1.47 2.68 12.58
C ASP A 217 2.31 3.86 13.09
N ALA A 218 3.58 3.98 12.65
CA ALA A 218 4.43 5.11 13.06
C ALA A 218 3.91 6.48 12.61
N ILE A 219 3.09 6.50 11.57
CA ILE A 219 2.47 7.72 11.02
C ILE A 219 1.15 7.98 11.74
N THR A 220 0.30 6.94 11.86
CA THR A 220 -1.05 7.08 12.40
C THR A 220 -1.09 7.30 13.90
N GLU A 221 -0.16 6.71 14.68
CA GLU A 221 -0.04 6.95 16.13
C GLU A 221 0.30 8.40 16.48
N GLY A 222 0.97 9.13 15.59
CA GLY A 222 1.34 10.53 15.79
C GLY A 222 0.45 11.52 15.05
N ASP A 223 -0.74 11.11 14.59
CA ASP A 223 -1.64 11.91 13.73
C ASP A 223 -0.93 12.45 12.48
N GLY A 224 0.08 11.74 12.03
CA GLY A 224 0.90 12.13 10.88
C GLY A 224 0.31 11.73 9.52
N ALA A 225 -0.78 10.96 9.50
CA ALA A 225 -1.55 10.69 8.29
C ALA A 225 -2.50 11.86 8.05
N VAL A 226 -2.17 12.70 7.07
CA VAL A 226 -2.84 13.97 6.83
C VAL A 226 -3.59 13.92 5.51
N CYS A 227 -4.85 14.38 5.50
CA CYS A 227 -5.61 14.55 4.27
C CYS A 227 -5.01 15.61 3.37
N GLY A 228 -4.77 15.28 2.11
CA GLY A 228 -4.56 16.24 1.03
C GLY A 228 -5.89 16.69 0.47
N ASP A 229 -5.93 17.83 -0.21
CA ASP A 229 -7.15 18.32 -0.83
C ASP A 229 -7.55 17.45 -2.03
N THR A 230 -6.56 17.08 -2.84
CA THR A 230 -6.75 16.22 -4.02
C THR A 230 -5.52 15.36 -4.30
N VAL A 231 -5.68 14.34 -5.15
CA VAL A 231 -4.54 13.54 -5.63
C VAL A 231 -3.52 14.36 -6.43
N MET A 232 -3.89 15.54 -6.90
CA MET A 232 -2.95 16.45 -7.56
C MET A 232 -1.96 17.06 -6.59
N ASP A 233 -2.37 17.28 -5.33
CA ASP A 233 -1.50 17.86 -4.29
C ASP A 233 -0.45 16.88 -3.80
N ILE A 234 -0.76 15.58 -3.90
CA ILE A 234 0.13 14.52 -3.38
C ILE A 234 0.83 13.74 -4.50
N GLY A 235 0.39 13.91 -5.74
CA GLY A 235 0.84 13.12 -6.89
C GLY A 235 2.29 13.39 -7.31
N PHE A 236 2.85 14.53 -6.93
CA PHE A 236 4.23 14.90 -7.18
C PHE A 236 5.03 14.92 -5.87
N SER A 237 5.84 13.90 -5.67
CA SER A 237 6.86 13.92 -4.62
C SER A 237 8.23 14.18 -5.26
N PRO A 238 8.85 15.34 -5.03
CA PRO A 238 10.23 15.52 -5.44
C PRO A 238 11.10 14.53 -4.65
N MET A 239 11.75 13.63 -5.37
CA MET A 239 12.78 12.75 -4.80
C MET A 239 14.09 13.50 -4.64
#